data_8004cd93e7c109078e79ef191faf89fa
#
_entry.id   8004cd93e7c109078e79ef191faf89fa
#
_cell.length_a   1.000
_cell.length_b   1.000
_cell.length_c   1.000
_cell.angle_alpha   90.00
_cell.angle_beta   90.00
_cell.angle_gamma   90.00
#
_symmetry.space_group_name_H-M   'P 1'
#
loop_
_entity.id
_entity.type
_entity.pdbx_description
1 polymer ?
#
loop_
_entity_poly.entity_id
_entity_poly.type
_entity_poly.pdbx_seq_one_letter_code
_entity_poly.pdbx_strand_id
1 'polypeptide(L)'
;METCLLKIYLGENEVFKGKALFERIVEKAKDLKMAGITVTKGILGFGADTHLHSATLLRFSENLPITIESIDTEEKINQFITEIKNMSSDCLMFKIAVTPVQARKL
;
A
#
# COMPACT_ATOMS: atom_id res chain seq x y z
N MET A 1 -10.54 20.99 2.96
CA MET A 1 -10.65 19.61 2.53
C MET A 1 -9.91 18.71 3.49
N GLU A 2 -10.54 17.63 3.88
CA GLU A 2 -9.93 16.71 4.83
C GLU A 2 -8.78 15.96 4.18
N THR A 3 -7.70 15.78 4.93
CA THR A 3 -6.54 15.02 4.50
C THR A 3 -6.60 13.63 5.12
N CYS A 4 -6.32 12.63 4.33
CA CYS A 4 -6.37 11.24 4.77
C CYS A 4 -5.07 10.52 4.46
N LEU A 5 -4.75 9.58 5.33
CA LEU A 5 -3.69 8.61 5.12
C LEU A 5 -4.34 7.28 4.78
N LEU A 6 -3.92 6.69 3.69
CA LEU A 6 -4.32 5.32 3.33
C LEU A 6 -3.14 4.40 3.64
N LYS A 7 -3.41 3.37 4.45
CA LYS A 7 -2.41 2.33 4.72
C LYS A 7 -2.90 1.03 4.09
N ILE A 8 -2.02 0.38 3.35
CA ILE A 8 -2.33 -0.85 2.63
C ILE A 8 -1.32 -1.91 3.04
N TYR A 9 -1.82 -3.08 3.39
CA TYR A 9 -0.99 -4.23 3.79
C TYR A 9 -1.19 -5.35 2.80
N LEU A 10 -0.10 -5.87 2.27
CA LEU A 10 -0.13 -6.97 1.31
C LEU A 10 1.18 -7.73 1.37
N GLY A 11 1.25 -8.84 0.66
CA GLY A 11 2.47 -9.63 0.56
C GLY A 11 3.26 -9.28 -0.69
N GLU A 12 4.55 -9.42 -0.60
CA GLU A 12 5.46 -9.12 -1.71
C GLU A 12 5.14 -9.93 -2.96
N ASN A 13 4.70 -11.17 -2.78
CA ASN A 13 4.48 -12.09 -3.90
C ASN A 13 3.09 -12.01 -4.52
N GLU A 14 2.21 -11.16 -4.00
CA GLU A 14 0.90 -10.97 -4.62
C GLU A 14 1.07 -10.32 -5.97
N VAL A 15 0.31 -10.80 -6.95
CA VAL A 15 0.43 -10.35 -8.33
C VAL A 15 -0.93 -9.92 -8.89
N PHE A 16 -0.89 -9.04 -9.87
CA PHE A 16 -2.05 -8.65 -10.64
C PHE A 16 -1.62 -8.47 -12.09
N LYS A 17 -2.24 -9.25 -12.99
CA LYS A 17 -1.96 -9.20 -14.42
C LYS A 17 -0.46 -9.32 -14.71
N GLY A 18 0.17 -10.31 -14.09
CA GLY A 18 1.56 -10.68 -14.39
C GLY A 18 2.63 -9.79 -13.79
N LYS A 19 2.26 -8.88 -12.90
CA LYS A 19 3.22 -8.00 -12.24
C LYS A 19 2.91 -7.93 -10.76
N ALA A 20 3.91 -7.63 -9.94
CA ALA A 20 3.71 -7.51 -8.50
C ALA A 20 2.59 -6.52 -8.19
N LEU A 21 1.66 -6.94 -7.33
CA LEU A 21 0.52 -6.10 -6.98
C LEU A 21 0.95 -4.75 -6.42
N PHE A 22 1.97 -4.73 -5.54
CA PHE A 22 2.41 -3.46 -4.95
C PHE A 22 2.92 -2.49 -6.01
N GLU A 23 3.56 -3.00 -7.08
CA GLU A 23 4.01 -2.14 -8.17
C GLU A 23 2.83 -1.60 -8.98
N ARG A 24 1.81 -2.45 -9.19
CA ARG A 24 0.59 -2.02 -9.88
C ARG A 24 -0.12 -0.91 -9.12
N ILE A 25 -0.14 -1.03 -7.79
CA ILE A 25 -0.75 -0.02 -6.93
C ILE A 25 -0.01 1.31 -7.06
N VAL A 26 1.33 1.26 -7.05
CA VAL A 26 2.15 2.49 -7.21
C VAL A 26 1.91 3.11 -8.59
N GLU A 27 1.86 2.30 -9.63
CA GLU A 27 1.55 2.80 -10.98
C GLU A 27 0.20 3.52 -11.01
N LYS A 28 -0.80 2.93 -10.36
CA LYS A 28 -2.13 3.54 -10.30
C LYS A 28 -2.10 4.87 -9.55
N ALA A 29 -1.35 4.94 -8.45
CA ALA A 29 -1.19 6.19 -7.71
C ALA A 29 -0.58 7.27 -8.60
N LYS A 30 0.38 6.90 -9.42
CA LYS A 30 1.00 7.85 -10.35
C LYS A 30 0.01 8.30 -11.41
N ASP A 31 -0.78 7.38 -11.95
CA ASP A 31 -1.81 7.70 -12.94
C ASP A 31 -2.86 8.65 -12.39
N LEU A 32 -3.25 8.46 -11.14
CA LEU A 32 -4.22 9.31 -10.47
C LEU A 32 -3.61 10.62 -9.95
N LYS A 33 -2.31 10.79 -10.10
CA LYS A 33 -1.58 11.96 -9.62
C LYS A 33 -1.76 12.17 -8.12
N MET A 34 -1.61 11.09 -7.36
CA MET A 34 -1.64 11.18 -5.90
C MET A 34 -0.49 12.06 -5.42
N ALA A 35 -0.73 12.78 -4.31
CA ALA A 35 0.26 13.71 -3.76
C ALA A 35 1.53 13.00 -3.30
N GLY A 36 1.40 11.77 -2.81
CA GLY A 36 2.57 11.00 -2.40
C GLY A 36 2.23 9.55 -2.12
N ILE A 37 3.23 8.71 -2.25
CA ILE A 37 3.10 7.29 -1.93
C ILE A 37 4.46 6.75 -1.52
N THR A 38 4.46 5.89 -0.52
CA THR A 38 5.69 5.26 -0.01
C THR A 38 5.41 3.76 0.16
N VAL A 39 6.35 2.96 -0.29
CA VAL A 39 6.29 1.51 -0.11
C VAL A 39 7.43 1.10 0.80
N THR A 40 7.11 0.35 1.85
CA THR A 40 8.12 -0.21 2.73
C THR A 40 7.98 -1.72 2.76
N LYS A 41 9.11 -2.40 2.82
CA LYS A 41 9.15 -3.85 2.90
C LYS A 41 9.53 -4.22 4.32
N GLY A 42 8.69 -5.01 4.97
CA GLY A 42 8.97 -5.50 6.32
C GLY A 42 10.10 -6.52 6.28
N ILE A 43 10.89 -6.53 7.34
CA ILE A 43 12.00 -7.49 7.45
C ILE A 43 11.58 -8.73 8.21
N LEU A 44 10.41 -8.70 8.85
CA LEU A 44 9.88 -9.80 9.63
C LEU A 44 8.39 -9.56 9.81
N GLY A 45 7.59 -10.59 9.64
CA GLY A 45 6.17 -10.48 9.89
C GLY A 45 5.36 -11.60 9.24
N PHE A 46 4.05 -11.56 9.51
CA PHE A 46 3.09 -12.43 8.85
C PHE A 46 1.73 -11.72 8.83
N GLY A 47 0.89 -12.17 7.94
CA GLY A 47 -0.46 -11.60 7.78
C GLY A 47 -1.48 -12.71 7.59
N ALA A 48 -2.21 -12.68 6.48
CA ALA A 48 -3.20 -13.70 6.16
C ALA A 48 -2.59 -15.10 6.11
N ASP A 49 -1.35 -15.18 5.64
CA ASP A 49 -0.53 -16.38 5.72
C ASP A 49 0.15 -16.36 7.08
N THR A 50 -0.05 -17.42 7.89
CA THR A 50 0.48 -17.46 9.25
C THR A 50 1.95 -17.86 9.33
N HIS A 51 2.59 -18.13 8.20
CA HIS A 51 4.02 -18.38 8.19
C HIS A 51 4.79 -17.11 8.47
N LEU A 52 5.80 -17.20 9.34
CA LEU A 52 6.66 -16.07 9.64
C LEU A 52 7.63 -15.85 8.47
N HIS A 53 7.64 -14.64 7.95
CA HIS A 53 8.50 -14.26 6.84
C HIS A 53 9.57 -13.29 7.30
N SER A 54 10.83 -13.56 6.97
CA SER A 54 11.95 -12.75 7.42
C SER A 54 13.06 -12.73 6.38
N ALA A 55 13.60 -11.56 6.14
CA ALA A 55 14.76 -11.41 5.25
C ALA A 55 16.03 -11.96 5.87
N THR A 56 16.11 -12.05 7.19
CA THR A 56 17.32 -12.51 7.87
C THR A 56 17.36 -14.03 8.06
N LEU A 57 16.22 -14.67 8.20
CA LEU A 57 16.14 -16.11 8.43
C LEU A 57 16.23 -16.92 7.15
N LEU A 58 15.79 -16.31 6.05
CA LEU A 58 15.68 -17.02 4.78
C LEU A 58 16.53 -16.34 3.75
N ARG A 59 17.27 -17.15 3.02
CA ARG A 59 18.14 -16.63 1.97
C ARG A 59 17.40 -16.38 0.67
N PHE A 60 16.24 -16.99 0.56
CA PHE A 60 15.44 -16.90 -0.64
C PHE A 60 14.31 -15.95 -0.40
N SER A 61 13.84 -15.38 -1.48
CA SER A 61 12.70 -14.51 -1.41
C SER A 61 11.53 -15.22 -0.77
N GLU A 62 11.08 -14.67 0.31
CA GLU A 62 9.87 -15.09 0.94
C GLU A 62 8.81 -14.04 0.66
N ASN A 63 7.59 -14.34 1.03
CA ASN A 63 6.50 -13.40 0.88
C ASN A 63 6.57 -12.36 2.00
N LEU A 64 7.55 -11.47 1.92
CA LEU A 64 7.72 -10.45 2.95
C LEU A 64 6.55 -9.48 2.96
N PRO A 65 6.19 -8.95 4.13
CA PRO A 65 5.08 -8.00 4.22
C PRO A 65 5.45 -6.66 3.57
N ILE A 66 4.52 -6.13 2.81
CA ILE A 66 4.64 -4.83 2.18
C ILE A 66 3.61 -3.90 2.83
N THR A 67 4.03 -2.70 3.16
CA THR A 67 3.12 -1.64 3.60
C THR A 67 3.22 -0.49 2.63
N ILE A 68 2.08 -0.01 2.16
CA ILE A 68 2.00 1.15 1.29
C ILE A 68 1.27 2.25 2.05
N GLU A 69 1.82 3.46 2.00
CA GLU A 69 1.17 4.64 2.58
C GLU A 69 1.02 5.70 1.52
N SER A 70 -0.16 6.30 1.46
CA SER A 70 -0.43 7.40 0.55
C SER A 70 -1.23 8.48 1.29
N ILE A 71 -0.87 9.74 1.09
CA ILE A 71 -1.56 10.86 1.72
C ILE A 71 -2.08 11.77 0.63
N ASP A 72 -3.36 12.13 0.74
CA ASP A 72 -3.99 13.05 -0.19
C ASP A 72 -5.30 13.53 0.43
N THR A 73 -6.09 14.28 -0.33
CA THR A 73 -7.44 14.63 0.08
C THR A 73 -8.29 13.37 0.18
N GLU A 74 -9.32 13.42 1.00
CA GLU A 74 -10.22 12.29 1.17
C GLU A 74 -10.83 11.86 -0.17
N GLU A 75 -11.19 12.81 -1.00
CA GLU A 75 -11.77 12.51 -2.30
C GLU A 75 -10.83 11.66 -3.16
N LYS A 76 -9.56 12.06 -3.25
CA LYS A 76 -8.58 11.32 -4.03
C LYS A 76 -8.26 9.97 -3.41
N ILE A 77 -8.19 9.89 -2.10
CA ILE A 77 -7.96 8.63 -1.41
C ILE A 77 -9.12 7.66 -1.71
N ASN A 78 -10.35 8.13 -1.68
CA ASN A 78 -11.51 7.28 -1.99
C ASN A 78 -11.47 6.78 -3.43
N GLN A 79 -11.06 7.62 -4.36
CA GLN A 79 -10.89 7.22 -5.75
C GLN A 79 -9.81 6.14 -5.87
N PHE A 80 -8.70 6.33 -5.18
CA PHE A 80 -7.60 5.37 -5.18
C PHE A 80 -8.03 4.02 -4.59
N ILE A 81 -8.77 4.05 -3.47
CA ILE A 81 -9.30 2.84 -2.86
C ILE A 81 -10.14 2.04 -3.86
N THR A 82 -11.01 2.71 -4.60
CA THR A 82 -11.84 2.06 -5.60
C THR A 82 -10.99 1.34 -6.64
N GLU A 83 -9.92 1.98 -7.11
CA GLU A 83 -9.03 1.37 -8.09
C GLU A 83 -8.29 0.18 -7.52
N ILE A 84 -7.86 0.26 -6.26
CA ILE A 84 -7.17 -0.86 -5.62
C ILE A 84 -8.11 -2.05 -5.46
N LYS A 85 -9.35 -1.80 -5.08
CA LYS A 85 -10.36 -2.88 -4.95
C LYS A 85 -10.58 -3.61 -6.26
N ASN A 86 -10.42 -2.95 -7.38
CA ASN A 86 -10.52 -3.58 -8.70
C ASN A 86 -9.33 -4.49 -9.00
N MET A 87 -8.22 -4.32 -8.30
CA MET A 87 -7.03 -5.15 -8.48
C MET A 87 -6.98 -6.29 -7.47
N SER A 88 -7.52 -6.09 -6.28
CA SER A 88 -7.45 -7.09 -5.21
C SER A 88 -8.61 -6.91 -4.25
N SER A 89 -9.29 -8.01 -3.94
CA SER A 89 -10.41 -8.01 -2.98
C SER A 89 -9.98 -8.29 -1.55
N ASP A 90 -8.74 -8.72 -1.33
CA ASP A 90 -8.27 -9.12 0.01
C ASP A 90 -7.09 -8.32 0.53
N CYS A 91 -6.75 -7.24 -0.10
CA CYS A 91 -5.83 -6.27 0.49
C CYS A 91 -6.45 -5.65 1.72
N LEU A 92 -5.74 -5.66 2.82
CA LEU A 92 -6.20 -4.97 4.03
C LEU A 92 -5.85 -3.50 3.91
N MET A 93 -6.85 -2.64 4.04
CA MET A 93 -6.65 -1.20 3.90
C MET A 93 -7.31 -0.45 5.05
N PHE A 94 -6.65 0.61 5.51
CA PHE A 94 -7.21 1.54 6.49
C PHE A 94 -7.14 2.96 5.96
N LYS A 95 -8.24 3.68 6.08
CA LYS A 95 -8.29 5.10 5.80
C LYS A 95 -8.32 5.84 7.14
N ILE A 96 -7.39 6.74 7.35
CA ILE A 96 -7.22 7.44 8.61
C ILE A 96 -7.22 8.94 8.34
N ALA A 97 -8.08 9.68 9.06
CA ALA A 97 -8.05 11.12 8.98
C ALA A 97 -6.80 11.63 9.70
N VAL A 98 -6.06 12.52 9.06
CA VAL A 98 -4.83 13.06 9.62
C VAL A 98 -4.85 14.58 9.54
N THR A 99 -4.12 15.22 10.45
CA THR A 99 -3.99 16.66 10.49
C THR A 99 -2.57 17.03 10.09
N PRO A 100 -2.36 17.64 8.91
CA PRO A 100 -1.02 18.09 8.56
C PRO A 100 -0.61 19.25 9.46
N VAL A 101 0.60 19.15 10.00
CA VAL A 101 1.17 20.20 10.85
C VAL A 101 1.97 21.16 10.00
N GLN A 102 2.68 20.62 9.02
CA GLN A 102 3.39 21.41 8.03
C GLN A 102 3.32 20.61 6.74
N ALA A 103 2.72 21.16 5.72
CA ALA A 103 2.37 20.40 4.54
C ALA A 103 2.88 21.04 3.27
N ARG A 104 3.25 20.18 2.33
CA ARG A 104 3.40 20.62 0.95
C ARG A 104 2.04 20.96 0.42
N LYS A 105 2.04 21.76 -0.62
CA LYS A 105 0.84 22.01 -1.39
C LYS A 105 0.44 20.72 -2.11
N LEU A 106 -0.76 20.28 -1.88
CA LEU A 106 -1.28 19.08 -2.52
C LEU A 106 -1.90 19.37 -3.88
#